data_5028abbf2ef89548200290977b968ac1
#
_entry.id   5028abbf2ef89548200290977b968ac1
#
_cell.length_a   1.000
_cell.length_b   1.000
_cell.length_c   1.000
_cell.angle_alpha   90.00
_cell.angle_beta   90.00
_cell.angle_gamma   90.00
#
_symmetry.space_group_name_H-M   'P 1'
#
loop_
_entity.id
_entity.type
_entity.pdbx_description
1 polymer ?
#
loop_
_entity_poly.entity_id
_entity_poly.type
_entity_poly.pdbx_seq_one_letter_code
_entity_poly.pdbx_strand_id
1 'polypeptide(L)'
;ISGPGQNRIDFAPGPALECADNVITFRSVVKMMASRSGLWATFSPKPLPDAAGNGFRIAMRPRKGEESCCDPFMAGILAHVRELSVFLSPREESYERLGTFGAPDKVSWADTGRASLLRRKPDGRLELSSADGTANPYLAFALLLYAGMDGVERNLPLPPSSGEGQPLPRSLGEAKALCRESAFLREILPQEILRAYAGV
;
A
#
# COMPACT_ATOMS: atom_id res chain seq x y z
N ILE A 1 9.31 -14.79 -0.13
CA ILE A 1 8.41 -15.94 -0.27
C ILE A 1 8.58 -16.76 1.00
N SER A 2 7.54 -16.94 1.75
CA SER A 2 7.62 -17.52 3.11
C SER A 2 6.57 -18.61 3.36
N GLY A 3 5.54 -18.71 2.52
CA GLY A 3 4.46 -19.69 2.67
C GLY A 3 4.48 -20.79 1.60
N PRO A 4 3.91 -21.95 1.89
CA PRO A 4 3.73 -23.03 0.92
C PRO A 4 2.94 -22.53 -0.30
N GLY A 5 3.43 -22.80 -1.51
CA GLY A 5 2.77 -22.36 -2.75
C GLY A 5 2.73 -20.86 -3.00
N GLN A 6 3.34 -20.04 -2.14
CA GLN A 6 3.39 -18.60 -2.32
C GLN A 6 4.38 -18.23 -3.41
N ASN A 7 3.94 -17.45 -4.39
CA ASN A 7 4.75 -16.92 -5.47
C ASN A 7 4.83 -15.40 -5.38
N ARG A 8 5.98 -14.86 -5.80
CA ARG A 8 6.18 -13.42 -5.97
C ARG A 8 6.38 -13.12 -7.45
N ILE A 9 5.67 -12.08 -7.89
CA ILE A 9 5.82 -11.54 -9.24
C ILE A 9 6.20 -10.07 -9.10
N ASP A 10 7.22 -9.66 -9.82
CA ASP A 10 7.64 -8.27 -9.94
C ASP A 10 7.28 -7.78 -11.34
N PHE A 11 6.58 -6.63 -11.40
CA PHE A 11 6.24 -5.98 -12.67
C PHE A 11 7.36 -5.07 -13.13
N ALA A 12 7.51 -4.92 -14.44
CA ALA A 12 8.35 -3.87 -14.99
C ALA A 12 7.82 -2.48 -14.58
N PRO A 13 8.71 -1.52 -14.29
CA PRO A 13 8.27 -0.16 -13.99
C PRO A 13 7.67 0.51 -15.23
N GLY A 14 6.64 1.32 -15.01
CA GLY A 14 5.92 2.03 -16.06
C GLY A 14 5.03 3.14 -15.50
N PRO A 15 4.26 3.81 -16.37
CA PRO A 15 3.24 4.76 -15.95
C PRO A 15 2.23 4.14 -14.99
N ALA A 16 1.76 4.90 -14.00
CA ALA A 16 0.92 4.39 -12.92
C ALA A 16 -0.35 3.69 -13.45
N LEU A 17 -1.00 4.26 -14.47
CA LEU A 17 -2.22 3.69 -15.04
C LEU A 17 -1.94 2.34 -15.71
N GLU A 18 -0.90 2.24 -16.54
CA GLU A 18 -0.50 0.98 -17.18
C GLU A 18 -0.10 -0.08 -16.14
N CYS A 19 0.59 0.31 -15.08
CA CYS A 19 0.91 -0.59 -13.99
C CYS A 19 -0.35 -1.11 -13.28
N ALA A 20 -1.38 -0.27 -13.10
CA ALA A 20 -2.65 -0.69 -12.52
C ALA A 20 -3.39 -1.68 -13.43
N ASP A 21 -3.44 -1.41 -14.75
CA ASP A 21 -4.01 -2.29 -15.76
C ASP A 21 -3.31 -3.66 -15.75
N ASN A 22 -1.97 -3.66 -15.70
CA ASN A 22 -1.17 -4.88 -15.64
C ASN A 22 -1.47 -5.71 -14.39
N VAL A 23 -1.66 -5.08 -13.23
CA VAL A 23 -2.03 -5.79 -11.99
C VAL A 23 -3.41 -6.44 -12.11
N ILE A 24 -4.41 -5.75 -12.66
CA ILE A 24 -5.76 -6.31 -12.83
C ILE A 24 -5.75 -7.46 -13.85
N THR A 25 -5.10 -7.25 -14.99
CA THR A 25 -4.94 -8.28 -16.02
C THR A 25 -4.24 -9.51 -15.45
N PHE A 26 -3.11 -9.32 -14.76
CA PHE A 26 -2.36 -10.40 -14.13
C PHE A 26 -3.23 -11.21 -13.15
N ARG A 27 -3.96 -10.55 -12.24
CA ARG A 27 -4.84 -11.25 -11.29
C ARG A 27 -5.89 -12.11 -12.00
N SER A 28 -6.47 -11.59 -13.08
CA SER A 28 -7.48 -12.30 -13.88
C SER A 28 -6.88 -13.49 -14.61
N VAL A 29 -5.76 -13.29 -15.29
CA VAL A 29 -5.06 -14.35 -16.06
C VAL A 29 -4.57 -15.47 -15.14
N VAL A 30 -3.95 -15.14 -14.00
CA VAL A 30 -3.45 -16.15 -13.05
C VAL A 30 -4.59 -17.01 -12.51
N LYS A 31 -5.73 -16.42 -12.12
CA LYS A 31 -6.89 -17.17 -11.64
C LYS A 31 -7.45 -18.09 -12.74
N MET A 32 -7.58 -17.58 -13.96
CA MET A 32 -8.06 -18.37 -15.09
C MET A 32 -7.12 -19.53 -15.42
N MET A 33 -5.82 -19.28 -15.48
CA MET A 33 -4.84 -20.33 -15.81
C MET A 33 -4.73 -21.38 -14.72
N ALA A 34 -4.75 -20.98 -13.45
CA ALA A 34 -4.80 -21.91 -12.33
C ALA A 34 -6.02 -22.83 -12.41
N SER A 35 -7.20 -22.26 -12.63
CA SER A 35 -8.44 -23.03 -12.78
C SER A 35 -8.38 -24.01 -13.93
N ARG A 36 -7.84 -23.63 -15.09
CA ARG A 36 -7.64 -24.53 -16.25
C ARG A 36 -6.68 -25.68 -15.96
N SER A 37 -5.78 -25.49 -15.03
CA SER A 37 -4.79 -26.49 -14.60
C SER A 37 -5.25 -27.31 -13.39
N GLY A 38 -6.53 -27.22 -13.00
CA GLY A 38 -7.04 -27.91 -11.81
C GLY A 38 -6.52 -27.36 -10.48
N LEU A 39 -5.96 -26.14 -10.49
CA LEU A 39 -5.43 -25.43 -9.34
C LEU A 39 -6.29 -24.25 -8.97
N TRP A 40 -6.07 -23.71 -7.77
CA TRP A 40 -6.73 -22.49 -7.31
C TRP A 40 -5.68 -21.43 -6.92
N ALA A 41 -5.85 -20.21 -7.42
CA ALA A 41 -4.99 -19.07 -7.09
C ALA A 41 -5.75 -18.04 -6.26
N THR A 42 -5.16 -17.61 -5.15
CA THR A 42 -5.71 -16.58 -4.28
C THR A 42 -4.77 -15.39 -4.15
N PHE A 43 -5.36 -14.21 -4.04
CA PHE A 43 -4.70 -12.96 -3.67
C PHE A 43 -5.14 -12.47 -2.29
N SER A 44 -5.80 -13.35 -1.49
CA SER A 44 -6.18 -13.04 -0.11
C SER A 44 -4.98 -12.56 0.71
N PRO A 45 -5.15 -11.56 1.59
CA PRO A 45 -4.06 -11.04 2.40
C PRO A 45 -3.49 -12.06 3.39
N LYS A 46 -4.34 -12.96 3.91
CA LYS A 46 -3.95 -13.99 4.88
C LYS A 46 -4.60 -15.34 4.52
N PRO A 47 -4.13 -16.03 3.45
CA PRO A 47 -4.76 -17.29 3.01
C PRO A 47 -4.50 -18.45 3.94
N LEU A 48 -3.42 -18.44 4.73
CA LEU A 48 -3.02 -19.45 5.70
C LEU A 48 -2.76 -18.77 7.05
N PRO A 49 -3.43 -19.18 8.12
CA PRO A 49 -3.31 -18.54 9.44
C PRO A 49 -1.89 -18.51 9.99
N ASP A 50 -1.15 -19.62 9.85
CA ASP A 50 0.17 -19.82 10.43
C ASP A 50 1.33 -19.47 9.48
N ALA A 51 1.03 -18.91 8.31
CA ALA A 51 2.04 -18.54 7.31
C ALA A 51 2.08 -17.02 7.10
N ALA A 52 3.14 -16.53 6.43
CA ALA A 52 3.22 -15.15 6.02
C ALA A 52 2.05 -14.79 5.08
N GLY A 53 1.48 -13.62 5.28
CA GLY A 53 0.43 -13.09 4.41
C GLY A 53 0.96 -12.63 3.05
N ASN A 54 0.04 -12.35 2.14
CA ASN A 54 0.33 -11.77 0.82
C ASN A 54 0.38 -10.25 0.92
N GLY A 55 1.51 -9.66 0.54
CA GLY A 55 1.66 -8.21 0.40
C GLY A 55 1.57 -7.78 -1.06
N PHE A 56 1.14 -6.55 -1.24
CA PHE A 56 1.25 -5.83 -2.51
C PHE A 56 2.22 -4.67 -2.31
N ARG A 57 3.47 -4.85 -2.74
CA ARG A 57 4.48 -3.82 -2.61
C ARG A 57 4.35 -2.83 -3.76
N ILE A 58 4.16 -1.56 -3.42
CA ILE A 58 4.01 -0.49 -4.40
C ILE A 58 5.32 0.28 -4.43
N ALA A 59 6.02 0.20 -5.57
CA ALA A 59 7.26 0.91 -5.79
C ALA A 59 7.02 2.16 -6.63
N MET A 60 7.54 3.28 -6.16
CA MET A 60 7.43 4.58 -6.81
C MET A 60 8.84 5.15 -7.02
N ARG A 61 9.06 5.87 -8.11
CA ARG A 61 10.33 6.54 -8.37
C ARG A 61 10.06 7.97 -8.84
N PRO A 62 10.68 8.98 -8.23
CA PRO A 62 10.66 10.32 -8.78
C PRO A 62 11.31 10.33 -10.19
N ARG A 63 10.93 11.26 -11.03
CA ARG A 63 11.60 11.45 -12.32
C ARG A 63 13.02 11.93 -12.10
N LYS A 64 13.89 11.63 -13.06
CA LYS A 64 15.27 12.14 -13.05
C LYS A 64 15.24 13.66 -13.00
N GLY A 65 15.98 14.25 -12.05
CA GLY A 65 16.00 15.68 -11.79
C GLY A 65 15.00 16.19 -10.74
N GLU A 66 14.11 15.31 -10.24
CA GLU A 66 13.11 15.64 -9.20
C GLU A 66 13.44 14.98 -7.85
N GLU A 67 14.68 14.57 -7.63
CA GLU A 67 15.11 13.86 -6.44
C GLU A 67 14.96 14.70 -5.15
N SER A 68 15.00 16.03 -5.27
CA SER A 68 14.79 16.94 -4.14
C SER A 68 13.39 16.88 -3.55
N CYS A 69 12.40 16.43 -4.32
CA CYS A 69 11.03 16.25 -3.86
C CYS A 69 10.82 14.94 -3.08
N CYS A 70 11.83 14.06 -3.01
CA CYS A 70 11.69 12.73 -2.43
C CYS A 70 11.31 12.76 -0.95
N ASP A 71 11.98 13.57 -0.15
CA ASP A 71 11.73 13.67 1.29
C ASP A 71 10.35 14.25 1.61
N PRO A 72 9.92 15.39 1.03
CA PRO A 72 8.56 15.88 1.21
C PRO A 72 7.49 14.89 0.69
N PHE A 73 7.73 14.21 -0.42
CA PHE A 73 6.82 13.20 -0.95
C PHE A 73 6.65 12.02 0.02
N MET A 74 7.76 11.53 0.60
CA MET A 74 7.71 10.50 1.64
C MET A 74 6.96 10.99 2.88
N ALA A 75 7.22 12.23 3.31
CA ALA A 75 6.56 12.82 4.46
C ALA A 75 5.02 12.90 4.26
N GLY A 76 4.57 13.27 3.07
CA GLY A 76 3.16 13.29 2.71
C GLY A 76 2.52 11.90 2.79
N ILE A 77 3.16 10.86 2.23
CA ILE A 77 2.67 9.48 2.36
C ILE A 77 2.58 9.07 3.83
N LEU A 78 3.60 9.34 4.65
CA LEU A 78 3.61 8.98 6.06
C LEU A 78 2.53 9.72 6.86
N ALA A 79 2.22 10.98 6.50
CA ALA A 79 1.18 11.76 7.14
C ALA A 79 -0.22 11.18 6.89
N HIS A 80 -0.48 10.68 5.68
CA HIS A 80 -1.81 10.25 5.23
C HIS A 80 -2.05 8.73 5.27
N VAL A 81 -1.02 7.89 5.36
CA VAL A 81 -1.14 6.44 5.16
C VAL A 81 -2.15 5.74 6.07
N ARG A 82 -2.39 6.26 7.28
CA ARG A 82 -3.36 5.68 8.21
C ARG A 82 -4.80 5.82 7.69
N GLU A 83 -5.16 6.98 7.19
CA GLU A 83 -6.48 7.25 6.61
C GLU A 83 -6.66 6.57 5.24
N LEU A 84 -5.54 6.28 4.52
CA LEU A 84 -5.55 5.50 3.29
C LEU A 84 -5.68 3.99 3.53
N SER A 85 -5.56 3.51 4.76
CA SER A 85 -5.46 2.07 5.07
C SER A 85 -6.63 1.25 4.54
N VAL A 86 -7.86 1.78 4.55
CA VAL A 86 -9.04 1.07 4.02
C VAL A 86 -8.95 0.79 2.52
N PHE A 87 -8.21 1.59 1.76
CA PHE A 87 -7.99 1.39 0.32
C PHE A 87 -6.80 0.48 0.04
N LEU A 88 -5.80 0.49 0.92
CA LEU A 88 -4.59 -0.32 0.81
C LEU A 88 -4.79 -1.74 1.37
N SER A 89 -5.71 -1.88 2.31
CA SER A 89 -6.00 -3.11 3.06
C SER A 89 -7.52 -3.22 3.30
N PRO A 90 -8.31 -3.55 2.23
CA PRO A 90 -9.77 -3.38 2.24
C PRO A 90 -10.55 -4.54 2.88
N ARG A 91 -9.89 -5.54 3.49
CA ARG A 91 -10.52 -6.72 4.10
C ARG A 91 -10.16 -6.86 5.57
N GLU A 92 -10.98 -7.58 6.33
CA GLU A 92 -10.66 -7.89 7.74
C GLU A 92 -9.32 -8.66 7.84
N GLU A 93 -9.12 -9.67 7.01
CA GLU A 93 -7.91 -10.48 6.98
C GLU A 93 -6.64 -9.69 6.60
N SER A 94 -6.81 -8.49 6.03
CA SER A 94 -5.70 -7.58 5.75
C SER A 94 -4.97 -7.17 7.02
N TYR A 95 -5.72 -6.99 8.11
CA TYR A 95 -5.21 -6.50 9.40
C TYR A 95 -4.54 -7.61 10.20
N GLU A 96 -4.93 -8.87 10.01
CA GLU A 96 -4.25 -10.04 10.58
C GLU A 96 -2.81 -10.21 10.04
N ARG A 97 -2.54 -9.66 8.86
CA ARG A 97 -1.21 -9.68 8.24
C ARG A 97 -0.26 -8.68 8.88
N LEU A 98 -0.76 -7.51 9.29
CA LEU A 98 0.06 -6.43 9.82
C LEU A 98 0.72 -6.83 11.15
N GLY A 99 1.98 -6.42 11.33
CA GLY A 99 2.77 -6.79 12.51
C GLY A 99 3.27 -8.24 12.54
N THR A 100 2.98 -9.06 11.52
CA THR A 100 3.42 -10.45 11.46
C THR A 100 4.40 -10.67 10.30
N PHE A 101 5.36 -11.58 10.47
CA PHE A 101 6.30 -12.00 9.41
C PHE A 101 7.01 -10.84 8.69
N GLY A 102 7.24 -9.72 9.39
CA GLY A 102 7.91 -8.53 8.86
C GLY A 102 7.02 -7.60 8.03
N ALA A 103 5.69 -7.75 8.10
CA ALA A 103 4.78 -6.71 7.64
C ALA A 103 4.76 -5.55 8.65
N PRO A 104 4.64 -4.29 8.21
CA PRO A 104 4.66 -3.14 9.10
C PRO A 104 3.40 -3.09 9.97
N ASP A 105 3.53 -2.62 11.22
CA ASP A 105 2.43 -2.38 12.16
C ASP A 105 2.28 -0.91 12.57
N LYS A 106 3.23 -0.07 12.13
CA LYS A 106 3.25 1.35 12.44
C LYS A 106 3.76 2.19 11.27
N VAL A 107 3.43 3.46 11.29
CA VAL A 107 3.95 4.46 10.36
C VAL A 107 5.44 4.62 10.59
N SER A 108 6.24 4.21 9.63
CA SER A 108 7.69 4.22 9.74
C SER A 108 8.35 4.24 8.37
N TRP A 109 9.57 4.73 8.30
CA TRP A 109 10.37 4.62 7.09
C TRP A 109 11.82 4.25 7.42
N ALA A 110 12.54 3.71 6.42
CA ALA A 110 13.96 3.40 6.55
C ALA A 110 14.62 3.27 5.17
N ASP A 111 15.93 3.47 5.12
CA ASP A 111 16.77 3.16 3.96
C ASP A 111 17.08 1.65 3.89
N THR A 112 17.08 0.97 5.02
CA THR A 112 17.35 -0.47 5.16
C THR A 112 16.34 -1.11 6.11
N GLY A 113 16.25 -2.46 6.08
CA GLY A 113 15.35 -3.22 6.95
C GLY A 113 14.06 -3.65 6.25
N ARG A 114 13.34 -4.63 6.84
CA ARG A 114 12.15 -5.24 6.22
C ARG A 114 10.82 -4.80 6.84
N ALA A 115 10.84 -4.37 8.10
CA ALA A 115 9.63 -4.09 8.88
C ALA A 115 9.11 -2.64 8.71
N SER A 116 9.81 -1.76 7.99
CA SER A 116 9.34 -0.39 7.77
C SER A 116 8.19 -0.34 6.75
N LEU A 117 7.24 0.56 7.01
CA LEU A 117 6.11 0.79 6.12
C LEU A 117 6.55 1.34 4.77
N LEU A 118 7.44 2.32 4.77
CA LEU A 118 7.99 2.95 3.57
C LEU A 118 9.50 2.78 3.57
N ARG A 119 10.05 2.32 2.45
CA ARG A 119 11.49 2.15 2.28
C ARG A 119 12.01 2.98 1.13
N ARG A 120 13.09 3.70 1.37
CA ARG A 120 13.88 4.33 0.32
C ARG A 120 15.00 3.38 -0.08
N LYS A 121 15.03 2.98 -1.33
CA LYS A 121 16.05 2.07 -1.89
C LYS A 121 17.28 2.86 -2.33
N PRO A 122 18.48 2.22 -2.39
CA PRO A 122 19.71 2.87 -2.85
C PRO A 122 19.61 3.45 -4.27
N ASP A 123 18.71 2.93 -5.10
CA ASP A 123 18.45 3.41 -6.46
C ASP A 123 17.39 4.53 -6.52
N GLY A 124 17.02 5.10 -5.38
CA GLY A 124 16.05 6.20 -5.26
C GLY A 124 14.59 5.76 -5.32
N ARG A 125 14.27 4.46 -5.46
CA ARG A 125 12.90 3.98 -5.38
C ARG A 125 12.35 4.04 -3.96
N LEU A 126 11.10 4.44 -3.85
CA LEU A 126 10.31 4.33 -2.63
C LEU A 126 9.42 3.09 -2.72
N GLU A 127 9.40 2.26 -1.70
CA GLU A 127 8.63 1.03 -1.66
C GLU A 127 7.69 1.02 -0.45
N LEU A 128 6.38 1.08 -0.69
CA LEU A 128 5.35 0.91 0.33
C LEU A 128 5.07 -0.59 0.54
N SER A 129 4.94 -1.01 1.80
CA SER A 129 4.79 -2.42 2.20
C SER A 129 3.47 -2.74 2.92
N SER A 130 2.61 -1.75 3.19
CA SER A 130 1.36 -1.95 3.95
C SER A 130 0.20 -2.48 3.10
N ALA A 131 0.19 -2.26 1.80
CA ALA A 131 -0.88 -2.74 0.93
C ALA A 131 -0.85 -4.27 0.74
N ASP A 132 -1.99 -4.86 0.40
CA ASP A 132 -2.12 -6.28 0.11
C ASP A 132 -2.75 -6.57 -1.26
N GLY A 133 -2.79 -7.86 -1.62
CA GLY A 133 -3.23 -8.34 -2.91
C GLY A 133 -4.71 -8.09 -3.25
N THR A 134 -5.52 -7.57 -2.34
CA THR A 134 -6.94 -7.24 -2.58
C THR A 134 -7.18 -5.76 -2.83
N ALA A 135 -6.20 -4.90 -2.59
CA ALA A 135 -6.29 -3.47 -2.87
C ALA A 135 -6.65 -3.21 -4.34
N ASN A 136 -7.47 -2.19 -4.58
CA ASN A 136 -7.70 -1.69 -5.93
C ASN A 136 -6.45 -0.90 -6.37
N PRO A 137 -5.70 -1.34 -7.40
CA PRO A 137 -4.45 -0.68 -7.77
C PRO A 137 -4.64 0.75 -8.27
N TYR A 138 -5.74 1.05 -8.94
CA TYR A 138 -6.02 2.41 -9.41
C TYR A 138 -6.16 3.38 -8.24
N LEU A 139 -6.98 3.03 -7.25
CA LEU A 139 -7.16 3.85 -6.05
C LEU A 139 -5.89 3.90 -5.20
N ALA A 140 -5.23 2.76 -5.00
CA ALA A 140 -4.00 2.72 -4.22
C ALA A 140 -2.91 3.62 -4.80
N PHE A 141 -2.70 3.57 -6.12
CA PHE A 141 -1.67 4.40 -6.78
C PHE A 141 -2.06 5.88 -6.78
N ALA A 142 -3.33 6.20 -7.12
CA ALA A 142 -3.80 7.58 -7.12
C ALA A 142 -3.67 8.22 -5.73
N LEU A 143 -4.15 7.54 -4.68
CA LEU A 143 -4.11 8.05 -3.32
C LEU A 143 -2.69 8.24 -2.78
N LEU A 144 -1.76 7.34 -3.11
CA LEU A 144 -0.35 7.50 -2.74
C LEU A 144 0.30 8.68 -3.46
N LEU A 145 -0.05 8.92 -4.73
CA LEU A 145 0.41 10.09 -5.48
C LEU A 145 -0.16 11.37 -4.87
N TYR A 146 -1.46 11.44 -4.59
CA TYR A 146 -2.07 12.60 -3.94
C TYR A 146 -1.44 12.89 -2.57
N ALA A 147 -1.28 11.86 -1.73
CA ALA A 147 -0.64 12.00 -0.43
C ALA A 147 0.83 12.50 -0.54
N GLY A 148 1.58 11.94 -1.48
CA GLY A 148 2.95 12.38 -1.72
C GLY A 148 3.02 13.82 -2.24
N MET A 149 2.12 14.19 -3.15
CA MET A 149 2.06 15.56 -3.69
C MET A 149 1.64 16.59 -2.64
N ASP A 150 0.68 16.26 -1.75
CA ASP A 150 0.36 17.12 -0.60
C ASP A 150 1.60 17.41 0.26
N GLY A 151 2.44 16.40 0.47
CA GLY A 151 3.72 16.58 1.17
C GLY A 151 4.68 17.53 0.44
N VAL A 152 4.75 17.43 -0.89
CA VAL A 152 5.58 18.32 -1.72
C VAL A 152 5.05 19.75 -1.72
N GLU A 153 3.75 19.93 -1.94
CA GLU A 153 3.10 21.26 -1.97
C GLU A 153 3.21 22.01 -0.63
N ARG A 154 3.10 21.27 0.47
CA ARG A 154 3.24 21.83 1.82
C ARG A 154 4.68 21.84 2.33
N ASN A 155 5.63 21.36 1.55
CA ASN A 155 7.03 21.19 1.91
C ASN A 155 7.21 20.53 3.29
N LEU A 156 6.50 19.39 3.50
CA LEU A 156 6.52 18.69 4.78
C LEU A 156 7.91 18.15 5.10
N PRO A 157 8.40 18.35 6.32
CA PRO A 157 9.68 17.76 6.74
C PRO A 157 9.53 16.25 6.92
N LEU A 158 10.50 15.49 6.42
CA LEU A 158 10.53 14.05 6.64
C LEU A 158 10.85 13.78 8.12
N PRO A 159 10.01 13.02 8.85
CA PRO A 159 10.27 12.69 10.26
C PRO A 159 11.52 11.81 10.38
N PRO A 160 12.18 11.76 11.54
CA PRO A 160 13.31 10.86 11.77
C PRO A 160 12.96 9.38 11.53
N SER A 161 13.87 8.63 10.91
CA SER A 161 13.65 7.20 10.59
C SER A 161 13.56 6.31 11.86
N SER A 162 14.15 6.75 12.96
CA SER A 162 14.15 6.06 14.26
C SER A 162 12.98 6.44 15.16
N GLY A 163 12.03 7.27 14.66
CA GLY A 163 10.90 7.73 15.46
C GLY A 163 9.91 6.62 15.81
N GLU A 164 9.25 6.72 16.97
CA GLU A 164 8.08 5.92 17.29
C GLU A 164 6.90 6.43 16.48
N GLY A 165 6.67 5.78 15.34
CA GLY A 165 5.53 6.11 14.47
C GLY A 165 4.20 5.67 15.08
N GLN A 166 3.13 6.35 14.70
CA GLN A 166 1.78 5.96 15.09
C GLN A 166 1.45 4.54 14.60
N PRO A 167 0.70 3.74 15.39
CA PRO A 167 0.27 2.42 14.96
C PRO A 167 -0.63 2.51 13.72
N LEU A 168 -0.49 1.55 12.81
CA LEU A 168 -1.46 1.36 11.74
C LEU A 168 -2.79 0.85 12.34
N PRO A 169 -3.93 1.05 11.65
CA PRO A 169 -5.19 0.48 12.07
C PRO A 169 -5.07 -1.03 12.28
N ARG A 170 -5.72 -1.55 13.31
CA ARG A 170 -5.69 -2.98 13.67
C ARG A 170 -6.92 -3.74 13.19
N SER A 171 -7.89 -3.04 12.63
CA SER A 171 -9.11 -3.62 12.08
C SER A 171 -9.65 -2.78 10.92
N LEU A 172 -10.49 -3.41 10.10
CA LEU A 172 -11.20 -2.70 9.03
C LEU A 172 -12.11 -1.60 9.61
N GLY A 173 -12.70 -1.85 10.79
CA GLY A 173 -13.53 -0.86 11.49
C GLY A 173 -12.77 0.40 11.85
N GLU A 174 -11.55 0.27 12.40
CA GLU A 174 -10.67 1.40 12.71
C GLU A 174 -10.22 2.14 11.45
N ALA A 175 -9.86 1.43 10.38
CA ALA A 175 -9.48 2.04 9.11
C ALA A 175 -10.63 2.82 8.46
N LYS A 176 -11.86 2.28 8.54
CA LYS A 176 -13.07 3.00 8.09
C LYS A 176 -13.32 4.27 8.90
N ALA A 177 -13.12 4.23 10.21
CA ALA A 177 -13.27 5.41 11.07
C ALA A 177 -12.27 6.51 10.67
N LEU A 178 -11.00 6.19 10.51
CA LEU A 178 -9.97 7.12 10.06
C LEU A 178 -10.30 7.71 8.68
N CYS A 179 -10.79 6.89 7.75
CA CYS A 179 -11.22 7.36 6.43
C CYS A 179 -12.37 8.38 6.52
N ARG A 180 -13.37 8.12 7.37
CA ARG A 180 -14.53 9.02 7.57
C ARG A 180 -14.14 10.38 8.16
N GLU A 181 -13.16 10.41 9.04
CA GLU A 181 -12.68 11.62 9.71
C GLU A 181 -11.72 12.43 8.83
N SER A 182 -11.17 11.84 7.76
CA SER A 182 -10.18 12.46 6.89
C SER A 182 -10.75 13.65 6.10
N ALA A 183 -10.24 14.84 6.36
CA ALA A 183 -10.50 16.01 5.54
C ALA A 183 -9.84 15.88 4.16
N PHE A 184 -8.61 15.34 4.13
CA PHE A 184 -7.86 15.10 2.92
C PHE A 184 -8.61 14.20 1.94
N LEU A 185 -9.14 13.05 2.40
CA LEU A 185 -9.88 12.14 1.53
C LEU A 185 -11.19 12.73 1.02
N ARG A 186 -11.88 13.55 1.83
CA ARG A 186 -13.10 14.25 1.39
C ARG A 186 -12.84 15.29 0.30
N GLU A 187 -11.65 15.86 0.26
CA GLU A 187 -11.25 16.82 -0.76
C GLU A 187 -10.94 16.15 -2.10
N ILE A 188 -10.26 15.00 -2.08
CA ILE A 188 -9.71 14.38 -3.28
C ILE A 188 -10.57 13.25 -3.87
N LEU A 189 -11.52 12.69 -3.11
CA LEU A 189 -12.33 11.56 -3.56
C LEU A 189 -13.81 11.93 -3.74
N PRO A 190 -14.46 11.40 -4.79
CA PRO A 190 -15.90 11.41 -4.92
C PRO A 190 -16.58 10.72 -3.73
N GLN A 191 -17.74 11.26 -3.31
CA GLN A 191 -18.48 10.74 -2.16
C GLN A 191 -18.92 9.28 -2.32
N GLU A 192 -19.16 8.85 -3.57
CA GLU A 192 -19.53 7.47 -3.89
C GLU A 192 -18.43 6.49 -3.53
N ILE A 193 -17.16 6.86 -3.75
CA ILE A 193 -16.00 6.04 -3.37
C ILE A 193 -15.87 5.98 -1.84
N LEU A 194 -16.03 7.11 -1.16
CA LEU A 194 -16.01 7.15 0.30
C LEU A 194 -17.13 6.29 0.91
N ARG A 195 -18.34 6.33 0.33
CA ARG A 195 -19.45 5.45 0.73
C ARG A 195 -19.12 3.98 0.55
N ALA A 196 -18.57 3.62 -0.60
CA ALA A 196 -18.27 2.23 -0.93
C ALA A 196 -17.22 1.62 0.03
N TYR A 197 -16.23 2.39 0.45
CA TYR A 197 -15.13 1.90 1.28
C TYR A 197 -15.35 2.13 2.78
N ALA A 198 -15.86 3.29 3.16
CA ALA A 198 -16.01 3.66 4.57
C ALA A 198 -17.46 3.58 5.09
N GLY A 199 -18.45 3.47 4.21
CA GLY A 199 -19.86 3.40 4.60
C GLY A 199 -20.39 4.74 5.13
N VAL A 200 -20.03 5.86 4.46
CA VAL A 200 -20.44 7.23 4.82
C VAL A 200 -21.67 7.64 4.03
#